data_2e44bf7380a03102f21ff709c7daf2a1
#
_entry.id   2e44bf7380a03102f21ff709c7daf2a1
#
_cell.length_a   1.000
_cell.length_b   1.000
_cell.length_c   1.000
_cell.angle_alpha   90.00
_cell.angle_beta   90.00
_cell.angle_gamma   90.00
#
_symmetry.space_group_name_H-M   'P 1'
#
loop_
_entity.id
_entity.type
_entity.pdbx_description
1 polymer ?
#
loop_
_entity_poly.entity_id
_entity_poly.type
_entity_poly.pdbx_seq_one_letter_code
_entity_poly.pdbx_strand_id
1 'polypeptide(L)'
;MKKNIIAGFNVTCVGDNKTFSFLPSKYGSTLADKLAKHVLKYHVDKVKYYSFLDRGSDERQYCSPGVDLPVVSIMRSKYGTYREYHTSLDNMSFISAKGLEKSYQIYTKCVDILEKNKKYKSTTKCEP
;
A
#
# COMPACT_ATOMS: atom_id res chain seq x y z
N MET A 1 -2.50 3.03 22.08
CA MET A 1 -1.68 3.12 20.86
C MET A 1 -2.45 2.77 19.59
N LYS A 2 -3.13 1.62 19.48
CA LYS A 2 -3.89 1.23 18.25
C LYS A 2 -4.92 2.29 17.78
N LYS A 3 -5.64 2.94 18.68
CA LYS A 3 -6.70 3.92 18.35
C LYS A 3 -6.22 5.16 17.58
N ASN A 4 -4.91 5.39 17.53
CA ASN A 4 -4.32 6.55 16.87
C ASN A 4 -3.73 6.21 15.49
N ILE A 5 -3.78 4.94 15.07
CA ILE A 5 -3.28 4.51 13.76
C ILE A 5 -4.43 4.57 12.77
N ILE A 6 -4.38 5.52 11.84
CA ILE A 6 -5.43 5.76 10.84
C ILE A 6 -5.16 5.08 9.50
N ALA A 7 -3.89 4.82 9.19
CA ALA A 7 -3.44 4.10 8.00
C ALA A 7 -2.05 3.52 8.23
N GLY A 8 -1.73 2.44 7.53
CA GLY A 8 -0.42 1.81 7.53
C GLY A 8 -0.11 1.17 6.19
N PHE A 9 1.18 1.13 5.86
CA PHE A 9 1.69 0.55 4.62
C PHE A 9 2.78 -0.47 4.94
N ASN A 10 2.60 -1.70 4.46
CA ASN A 10 3.65 -2.70 4.48
C ASN A 10 4.53 -2.50 3.23
N VAL A 11 5.79 -2.11 3.45
CA VAL A 11 6.77 -1.82 2.40
C VAL A 11 7.59 -3.08 2.15
N THR A 12 7.23 -3.85 1.14
CA THR A 12 7.90 -5.09 0.76
C THR A 12 7.88 -5.26 -0.76
N CYS A 13 8.83 -5.99 -1.32
CA CYS A 13 8.93 -6.31 -2.75
C CYS A 13 8.80 -5.07 -3.66
N VAL A 14 9.59 -4.02 -3.38
CA VAL A 14 9.46 -2.69 -4.01
C VAL A 14 10.50 -2.39 -5.09
N GLY A 15 11.44 -3.31 -5.37
CA GLY A 15 12.64 -3.01 -6.16
C GLY A 15 12.59 -3.40 -7.63
N ASP A 16 11.71 -4.30 -8.06
CA ASP A 16 11.66 -4.76 -9.44
C ASP A 16 10.93 -3.79 -10.39
N ASN A 17 11.11 -3.98 -11.70
CA ASN A 17 10.51 -3.13 -12.74
C ASN A 17 9.21 -3.69 -13.33
N LYS A 18 8.64 -4.75 -12.76
CA LYS A 18 7.38 -5.32 -13.23
C LYS A 18 6.20 -4.44 -12.83
N THR A 19 4.99 -4.93 -12.95
CA THR A 19 3.79 -4.15 -12.62
C THR A 19 3.63 -3.95 -11.12
N PHE A 20 2.87 -2.94 -10.72
CA PHE A 20 2.45 -2.78 -9.33
C PHE A 20 1.42 -3.82 -8.91
N SER A 21 1.46 -4.16 -7.64
CA SER A 21 0.53 -5.07 -6.97
C SER A 21 -0.05 -4.41 -5.74
N PHE A 22 -1.34 -4.62 -5.50
CA PHE A 22 -2.04 -4.12 -4.34
C PHE A 22 -2.70 -5.27 -3.58
N LEU A 23 -2.44 -5.33 -2.28
CA LEU A 23 -3.11 -6.24 -1.37
C LEU A 23 -3.79 -5.42 -0.27
N PRO A 24 -5.13 -5.54 -0.12
CA PRO A 24 -5.91 -4.71 0.78
C PRO A 24 -5.67 -5.06 2.25
N SER A 25 -6.11 -4.18 3.13
CA SER A 25 -6.28 -4.50 4.55
C SER A 25 -7.38 -5.57 4.73
N LYS A 26 -7.47 -6.13 5.93
CA LYS A 26 -8.49 -7.14 6.27
C LYS A 26 -9.92 -6.70 5.89
N TYR A 27 -10.26 -5.44 6.07
CA TYR A 27 -11.60 -4.91 5.78
C TYR A 27 -11.75 -4.40 4.35
N GLY A 28 -10.68 -4.13 3.62
CA GLY A 28 -10.69 -3.72 2.21
C GLY A 28 -11.28 -2.33 1.92
N SER A 29 -11.72 -1.61 2.95
CA SER A 29 -12.40 -0.31 2.84
C SER A 29 -11.88 0.76 3.80
N THR A 30 -10.76 0.51 4.45
CA THR A 30 -10.12 1.46 5.37
C THR A 30 -9.60 2.70 4.62
N LEU A 31 -9.18 3.72 5.36
CA LEU A 31 -8.55 4.90 4.77
C LEU A 31 -7.30 4.51 3.95
N ALA A 32 -6.49 3.59 4.46
CA ALA A 32 -5.32 3.07 3.75
C ALA A 32 -5.70 2.42 2.41
N ASP A 33 -6.79 1.61 2.39
CA ASP A 33 -7.29 0.98 1.16
C ASP A 33 -7.73 2.02 0.12
N LYS A 34 -8.54 2.98 0.55
CA LYS A 34 -9.07 4.04 -0.34
C LYS A 34 -7.94 4.87 -0.93
N LEU A 35 -6.99 5.25 -0.09
CA LEU A 35 -5.84 6.05 -0.47
C LEU A 35 -4.92 5.32 -1.45
N ALA A 36 -4.53 4.08 -1.12
CA ALA A 36 -3.68 3.29 -1.98
C ALA A 36 -4.32 3.04 -3.37
N LYS A 37 -5.61 2.68 -3.39
CA LYS A 37 -6.36 2.50 -4.64
C LYS A 37 -6.42 3.80 -5.45
N HIS A 38 -6.64 4.95 -4.79
CA HIS A 38 -6.66 6.25 -5.45
C HIS A 38 -5.31 6.57 -6.10
N VAL A 39 -4.22 6.50 -5.33
CA VAL A 39 -2.88 6.80 -5.85
C VAL A 39 -2.51 5.86 -7.00
N LEU A 40 -2.73 4.56 -6.84
CA LEU A 40 -2.43 3.59 -7.88
C LEU A 40 -3.24 3.83 -9.16
N LYS A 41 -4.53 4.16 -9.04
CA LYS A 41 -5.40 4.45 -10.19
C LYS A 41 -4.89 5.60 -11.06
N TYR A 42 -4.35 6.66 -10.46
CA TYR A 42 -3.98 7.89 -11.17
C TYR A 42 -2.48 7.98 -11.52
N HIS A 43 -1.65 7.10 -10.99
CA HIS A 43 -0.20 7.18 -11.16
C HIS A 43 0.45 5.88 -11.67
N VAL A 44 -0.36 4.86 -11.94
CA VAL A 44 0.13 3.56 -12.41
C VAL A 44 -0.76 3.03 -13.53
N ASP A 45 -0.18 2.70 -14.68
CA ASP A 45 -0.95 2.22 -15.87
C ASP A 45 -1.63 0.87 -15.63
N LYS A 46 -0.93 -0.04 -14.94
CA LYS A 46 -1.42 -1.41 -14.67
C LYS A 46 -1.14 -1.80 -13.23
N VAL A 47 -2.15 -2.28 -12.54
CA VAL A 47 -2.07 -2.77 -11.16
C VAL A 47 -2.70 -4.16 -11.08
N LYS A 48 -2.01 -5.10 -10.43
CA LYS A 48 -2.59 -6.38 -10.04
C LYS A 48 -3.23 -6.26 -8.67
N TYR A 49 -4.50 -6.58 -8.57
CA TYR A 49 -5.25 -6.59 -7.30
C TYR A 49 -5.32 -8.00 -6.76
N TYR A 50 -5.04 -8.13 -5.47
CA TYR A 50 -5.09 -9.38 -4.73
C TYR A 50 -6.17 -9.34 -3.65
N SER A 51 -6.59 -10.50 -3.18
CA SER A 51 -7.44 -10.63 -2.01
C SER A 51 -6.61 -10.53 -0.72
N PHE A 52 -7.20 -10.07 0.37
CA PHE A 52 -6.57 -10.18 1.69
C PHE A 52 -6.25 -11.64 2.07
N LEU A 53 -6.94 -12.61 1.50
CA LEU A 53 -6.64 -14.03 1.72
C LEU A 53 -5.30 -14.45 1.13
N ASP A 54 -4.76 -13.68 0.17
CA ASP A 54 -3.43 -13.90 -0.44
C ASP A 54 -2.28 -13.30 0.38
N ARG A 55 -2.55 -12.85 1.60
CA ARG A 55 -1.57 -12.28 2.53
C ARG A 55 -0.50 -13.28 2.91
N GLY A 56 0.72 -12.84 3.14
CA GLY A 56 1.85 -13.71 3.47
C GLY A 56 3.05 -13.00 4.09
N SER A 57 2.99 -11.67 4.25
CA SER A 57 4.03 -10.85 4.87
C SER A 57 3.51 -10.24 6.18
N ASP A 58 4.07 -9.13 6.62
CA ASP A 58 3.82 -8.51 7.93
C ASP A 58 2.37 -8.04 8.12
N GLU A 59 1.64 -7.76 7.03
CA GLU A 59 0.22 -7.44 7.11
C GLU A 59 -0.61 -8.54 7.77
N ARG A 60 -0.13 -9.80 7.77
CA ARG A 60 -0.74 -10.91 8.52
C ARG A 60 -0.84 -10.60 10.01
N GLN A 61 0.22 -9.99 10.56
CA GLN A 61 0.30 -9.69 11.98
C GLN A 61 -0.50 -8.42 12.30
N TYR A 62 -0.28 -7.36 11.51
CA TYR A 62 -0.96 -6.08 11.73
C TYR A 62 -2.48 -6.16 11.55
N CYS A 63 -2.95 -6.98 10.62
CA CYS A 63 -4.38 -7.18 10.35
C CYS A 63 -4.95 -8.42 11.05
N SER A 64 -4.23 -9.06 11.98
CA SER A 64 -4.70 -10.24 12.70
C SER A 64 -5.91 -9.90 13.59
N PRO A 65 -6.75 -10.91 13.92
CA PRO A 65 -7.90 -10.71 14.81
C PRO A 65 -7.48 -10.10 16.14
N GLY A 66 -8.18 -9.06 16.59
CA GLY A 66 -7.90 -8.31 17.81
C GLY A 66 -6.77 -7.27 17.67
N VAL A 67 -5.95 -7.33 16.63
CA VAL A 67 -5.02 -6.24 16.24
C VAL A 67 -5.72 -5.30 15.27
N ASP A 68 -6.20 -5.82 14.14
CA ASP A 68 -7.12 -5.17 13.20
C ASP A 68 -6.67 -3.77 12.72
N LEU A 69 -5.35 -3.58 12.51
CA LEU A 69 -4.82 -2.32 12.01
C LEU A 69 -5.13 -2.14 10.52
N PRO A 70 -5.35 -0.90 10.06
CA PRO A 70 -5.63 -0.59 8.67
C PRO A 70 -4.35 -0.58 7.82
N VAL A 71 -3.71 -1.74 7.66
CA VAL A 71 -2.45 -1.89 6.93
C VAL A 71 -2.70 -2.55 5.57
N VAL A 72 -2.17 -1.93 4.52
CA VAL A 72 -2.21 -2.43 3.14
C VAL A 72 -0.80 -2.66 2.62
N SER A 73 -0.65 -3.48 1.57
CA SER A 73 0.63 -3.66 0.89
C SER A 73 0.54 -3.12 -0.53
N ILE A 74 1.47 -2.22 -0.88
CA ILE A 74 1.71 -1.76 -2.24
C ILE A 74 3.09 -2.30 -2.65
N MET A 75 3.11 -3.21 -3.60
CA MET A 75 4.32 -3.91 -4.03
C MET A 75 4.55 -3.69 -5.52
N ARG A 76 5.72 -4.05 -6.00
CA ARG A 76 5.94 -4.39 -7.40
C ARG A 76 5.43 -5.81 -7.62
N SER A 77 6.26 -6.78 -7.90
CA SER A 77 5.82 -8.17 -7.89
C SER A 77 5.42 -8.59 -6.48
N LYS A 78 4.27 -9.23 -6.33
CA LYS A 78 3.85 -9.76 -5.02
C LYS A 78 4.76 -10.91 -4.60
N TYR A 79 5.15 -10.95 -3.35
CA TYR A 79 5.87 -12.07 -2.75
C TYR A 79 5.19 -13.42 -3.10
N GLY A 80 5.99 -14.45 -3.29
CA GLY A 80 5.51 -15.79 -3.64
C GLY A 80 4.94 -15.93 -5.06
N THR A 81 4.99 -14.89 -5.91
CA THR A 81 4.52 -14.97 -7.31
C THR A 81 5.63 -14.86 -8.34
N TYR A 82 6.88 -14.76 -7.94
CA TYR A 82 8.03 -14.70 -8.82
C TYR A 82 9.16 -15.60 -8.32
N ARG A 83 9.93 -16.10 -9.25
CA ARG A 83 10.94 -17.16 -9.04
C ARG A 83 12.08 -16.71 -8.12
N GLU A 84 12.41 -15.45 -8.17
CA GLU A 84 13.55 -14.86 -7.46
C GLU A 84 13.27 -14.71 -5.95
N TYR A 85 12.00 -14.74 -5.53
CA TYR A 85 11.59 -14.51 -4.14
C TYR A 85 12.18 -15.55 -3.18
N HIS A 86 12.86 -15.08 -2.14
CA HIS A 86 13.55 -15.89 -1.11
C HIS A 86 14.61 -16.85 -1.67
N THR A 87 15.25 -16.47 -2.77
CA THR A 87 16.37 -17.23 -3.37
C THR A 87 17.58 -16.31 -3.59
N SER A 88 18.74 -16.90 -3.92
CA SER A 88 19.94 -16.14 -4.31
C SER A 88 19.79 -15.36 -5.62
N LEU A 89 18.71 -15.58 -6.36
CA LEU A 89 18.35 -14.83 -7.56
C LEU A 89 17.74 -13.46 -7.24
N ASP A 90 17.31 -13.21 -6.00
CA ASP A 90 16.89 -11.89 -5.53
C ASP A 90 18.12 -11.04 -5.21
N ASN A 91 18.70 -10.49 -6.25
CA ASN A 91 19.97 -9.77 -6.23
C ASN A 91 19.87 -8.49 -7.09
N MET A 92 20.99 -7.77 -7.21
CA MET A 92 21.06 -6.48 -7.92
C MET A 92 20.74 -6.57 -9.43
N SER A 93 20.70 -7.74 -10.04
CA SER A 93 20.24 -7.90 -11.42
C SER A 93 18.72 -7.96 -11.54
N PHE A 94 18.02 -8.32 -10.45
CA PHE A 94 16.55 -8.38 -10.40
C PHE A 94 15.92 -7.03 -10.01
N ILE A 95 16.51 -6.30 -9.07
CA ILE A 95 16.05 -4.98 -8.65
C ILE A 95 16.71 -3.87 -9.47
N SER A 96 16.12 -2.69 -9.46
CA SER A 96 16.67 -1.53 -10.17
C SER A 96 16.37 -0.21 -9.45
N ALA A 97 17.25 0.79 -9.66
CA ALA A 97 17.02 2.14 -9.18
C ALA A 97 15.66 2.70 -9.63
N LYS A 98 15.28 2.45 -10.89
CA LYS A 98 13.97 2.86 -11.44
C LYS A 98 12.79 2.19 -10.73
N GLY A 99 12.92 0.91 -10.36
CA GLY A 99 11.89 0.20 -9.60
C GLY A 99 11.69 0.79 -8.21
N LEU A 100 12.80 1.01 -7.50
CA LEU A 100 12.81 1.64 -6.17
C LEU A 100 12.27 3.07 -6.22
N GLU A 101 12.73 3.89 -7.16
CA GLU A 101 12.28 5.28 -7.34
C GLU A 101 10.77 5.37 -7.57
N LYS A 102 10.23 4.55 -8.47
CA LYS A 102 8.78 4.54 -8.72
C LYS A 102 7.98 4.12 -7.48
N SER A 103 8.48 3.13 -6.74
CA SER A 103 7.83 2.72 -5.49
C SER A 103 7.88 3.84 -4.45
N TYR A 104 9.02 4.49 -4.29
CA TYR A 104 9.18 5.64 -3.42
C TYR A 104 8.19 6.76 -3.77
N GLN A 105 8.05 7.11 -5.05
CA GLN A 105 7.11 8.13 -5.52
C GLN A 105 5.66 7.78 -5.16
N ILE A 106 5.24 6.52 -5.29
CA ILE A 106 3.89 6.08 -4.92
C ILE A 106 3.66 6.21 -3.41
N TYR A 107 4.60 5.77 -2.58
CA TYR A 107 4.47 5.88 -1.13
C TYR A 107 4.49 7.36 -0.67
N THR A 108 5.36 8.19 -1.23
CA THR A 108 5.38 9.63 -0.95
C THR A 108 4.04 10.29 -1.26
N LYS A 109 3.42 9.97 -2.40
CA LYS A 109 2.08 10.47 -2.74
C LYS A 109 1.02 10.02 -1.73
N CYS A 110 1.10 8.78 -1.25
CA CYS A 110 0.18 8.32 -0.21
C CYS A 110 0.35 9.13 1.08
N VAL A 111 1.58 9.37 1.52
CA VAL A 111 1.87 10.18 2.72
C VAL A 111 1.42 11.62 2.54
N ASP A 112 1.74 12.25 1.40
CA ASP A 112 1.36 13.64 1.10
C ASP A 112 -0.17 13.84 1.15
N ILE A 113 -0.93 12.89 0.63
CA ILE A 113 -2.39 12.97 0.68
C ILE A 113 -2.89 12.80 2.13
N LEU A 114 -2.30 11.89 2.91
CA LEU A 114 -2.67 11.71 4.32
C LEU A 114 -2.43 12.99 5.13
N GLU A 115 -1.28 13.62 4.96
CA GLU A 115 -0.91 14.87 5.66
C GLU A 115 -1.84 16.04 5.28
N LYS A 116 -2.28 16.08 4.02
CA LYS A 116 -3.18 17.12 3.50
C LYS A 116 -4.66 16.80 3.67
N ASN A 117 -5.02 15.61 4.13
CA ASN A 117 -6.41 15.15 4.25
C ASN A 117 -7.11 15.80 5.46
N LYS A 118 -7.69 16.97 5.25
CA LYS A 118 -8.42 17.74 6.26
C LYS A 118 -9.92 17.65 6.02
N LYS A 119 -10.70 17.46 7.07
CA LYS A 119 -12.15 17.65 7.03
C LYS A 119 -12.45 19.11 7.35
N TYR A 120 -13.00 19.81 6.37
CA TYR A 120 -13.53 21.16 6.58
C TYR A 120 -14.95 21.04 7.14
N LYS A 121 -15.27 21.90 8.09
CA LYS A 121 -16.63 22.02 8.65
C LYS A 121 -17.07 23.46 8.47
N SER A 122 -18.27 23.65 7.88
CA SER A 122 -18.88 24.97 7.83
C SER A 122 -19.16 25.46 9.25
N THR A 123 -18.81 26.70 9.52
CA THR A 123 -19.14 27.40 10.76
C THR A 123 -20.47 28.11 10.68
N THR A 124 -21.03 28.28 9.49
CA THR A 124 -22.38 28.83 9.25
C THR A 124 -23.42 27.73 9.39
N LYS A 125 -24.52 28.05 10.07
CA LYS A 125 -25.63 27.10 10.30
C LYS A 125 -26.61 27.02 9.13
N CYS A 126 -26.57 27.97 8.22
CA CYS A 126 -27.42 28.04 7.04
C CYS A 126 -26.58 28.05 5.77
N GLU A 127 -27.17 27.66 4.65
CA GLU A 127 -26.55 27.90 3.35
C GLU A 127 -26.45 29.41 3.11
N PRO A 128 -25.32 29.88 2.50
CA PRO A 128 -25.13 31.28 2.17
C PRO A 128 -26.09 31.75 1.08
#